data_0591f610322f3a6fda2e3e1edb030c5e
#
_entry.id   0591f610322f3a6fda2e3e1edb030c5e
#
_cell.length_a   1.000
_cell.length_b   1.000
_cell.length_c   1.000
_cell.angle_alpha   90.00
_cell.angle_beta   90.00
_cell.angle_gamma   90.00
#
_symmetry.space_group_name_H-M   'P 1'
#
loop_
_entity.id
_entity.type
_entity.pdbx_description
1 polymer ?
#
loop_
_entity_poly.entity_id
_entity_poly.type
_entity_poly.pdbx_seq_one_letter_code
_entity_poly.pdbx_strand_id
1 'polypeptide(L)'
;MVPTQPVLTKYEVRLSGLPEAFDGFAIALISDIHGQVAQSLLDQLRSCRPELIAVTGDLIDSGKSETAAALSFLRNALTVAPCFFVPGNHESRLPAYPRIRAGLQKLGVTVLEDRAVSLHRGSSELRLLGLADPGFPGGEARMERALKAMCGNDRFRLLLSHRPEYFPMYARYGVELTLSGHAHGGQIRLPGVNGLFAPGQGFFPKWAGGVYREASSTLIVSRGLSHRPPLRIGNPTELVSITLHI
;
A
#
# COMPACT_ATOMS: atom_id res chain seq x y z
N MET A 1 -8.44 23.71 1.13
CA MET A 1 -7.43 23.64 0.04
C MET A 1 -7.84 22.52 -0.88
N VAL A 2 -8.03 22.76 -2.19
CA VAL A 2 -8.30 21.68 -3.16
C VAL A 2 -7.05 20.83 -3.24
N PRO A 3 -7.13 19.47 -3.13
CA PRO A 3 -5.97 18.61 -3.28
C PRO A 3 -5.30 18.88 -4.62
N THR A 4 -4.00 19.18 -4.60
CA THR A 4 -3.22 19.31 -5.84
C THR A 4 -3.15 17.94 -6.51
N GLN A 5 -3.01 17.93 -7.84
CA GLN A 5 -2.88 16.70 -8.60
C GLN A 5 -1.65 15.92 -8.09
N PRO A 6 -1.81 14.64 -7.71
CA PRO A 6 -0.67 13.82 -7.32
C PRO A 6 0.26 13.58 -8.51
N VAL A 7 1.55 13.43 -8.22
CA VAL A 7 2.53 13.01 -9.23
C VAL A 7 2.32 11.53 -9.54
N LEU A 8 2.32 11.16 -10.81
CA LEU A 8 2.38 9.77 -11.22
C LEU A 8 3.84 9.30 -11.22
N THR A 9 4.19 8.46 -10.24
CA THR A 9 5.52 7.83 -10.14
C THR A 9 5.44 6.43 -10.74
N LYS A 10 6.36 6.10 -11.66
CA LYS A 10 6.41 4.78 -12.32
C LYS A 10 7.66 4.04 -11.89
N TYR A 11 7.49 2.78 -11.52
CA TYR A 11 8.59 1.85 -11.23
C TYR A 11 8.47 0.60 -12.10
N GLU A 12 9.55 0.22 -12.74
CA GLU A 12 9.74 -1.09 -13.34
C GLU A 12 10.66 -1.89 -12.42
N VAL A 13 10.18 -3.04 -11.94
CA VAL A 13 10.86 -3.77 -10.88
C VAL A 13 11.13 -5.20 -11.34
N ARG A 14 12.42 -5.53 -11.45
CA ARG A 14 12.87 -6.91 -11.71
C ARG A 14 12.89 -7.70 -10.42
N LEU A 15 12.24 -8.86 -10.43
CA LEU A 15 12.00 -9.69 -9.26
C LEU A 15 12.38 -11.15 -9.57
N SER A 16 13.40 -11.62 -8.88
CA SER A 16 13.79 -13.02 -8.99
C SER A 16 12.66 -13.94 -8.49
N GLY A 17 12.37 -14.99 -9.24
CA GLY A 17 11.32 -15.96 -8.88
C GLY A 17 9.89 -15.51 -9.23
N LEU A 18 9.72 -14.35 -9.88
CA LEU A 18 8.41 -13.98 -10.42
C LEU A 18 7.96 -15.02 -11.44
N PRO A 19 6.74 -15.58 -11.33
CA PRO A 19 6.23 -16.52 -12.33
C PRO A 19 6.13 -15.85 -13.71
N GLU A 20 6.55 -16.52 -14.77
CA GLU A 20 6.67 -15.98 -16.13
C GLU A 20 5.38 -15.28 -16.62
N ALA A 21 4.21 -15.84 -16.35
CA ALA A 21 2.96 -15.23 -16.73
C ALA A 21 2.71 -13.86 -16.08
N PHE A 22 3.42 -13.50 -15.00
CA PHE A 22 3.32 -12.20 -14.34
C PHE A 22 4.35 -11.18 -14.86
N ASP A 23 5.16 -11.51 -15.86
CA ASP A 23 5.98 -10.50 -16.53
C ASP A 23 5.07 -9.45 -17.18
N GLY A 24 5.37 -8.17 -16.97
CA GLY A 24 4.54 -7.04 -17.37
C GLY A 24 3.29 -6.80 -16.51
N PHE A 25 3.09 -7.51 -15.38
CA PHE A 25 1.93 -7.31 -14.51
C PHE A 25 1.94 -5.92 -13.88
N ALA A 26 0.87 -5.15 -14.10
CA ALA A 26 0.77 -3.77 -13.69
C ALA A 26 -0.03 -3.61 -12.38
N ILE A 27 0.56 -2.92 -11.41
CA ILE A 27 -0.05 -2.62 -10.10
C ILE A 27 -0.13 -1.11 -9.89
N ALA A 28 -1.29 -0.60 -9.47
CA ALA A 28 -1.40 0.75 -8.93
C ALA A 28 -1.36 0.68 -7.39
N LEU A 29 -0.41 1.37 -6.78
CA LEU A 29 -0.30 1.48 -5.33
C LEU A 29 -0.87 2.82 -4.86
N ILE A 30 -1.86 2.74 -4.00
CA ILE A 30 -2.59 3.84 -3.36
C ILE A 30 -2.39 3.70 -1.85
N SER A 31 -2.03 4.79 -1.18
CA SER A 31 -1.86 4.80 0.28
C SER A 31 -2.18 6.17 0.86
N ASP A 32 -2.52 6.20 2.13
CA ASP A 32 -2.61 7.43 2.93
C ASP A 32 -3.51 8.49 2.27
N ILE A 33 -4.72 8.09 1.88
CA ILE A 33 -5.72 8.98 1.27
C ILE A 33 -6.28 9.96 2.32
N HIS A 34 -6.50 9.49 3.55
CA HIS A 34 -7.10 10.26 4.66
C HIS A 34 -8.37 11.01 4.24
N GLY A 35 -9.22 10.38 3.44
CA GLY A 35 -10.44 10.96 2.90
C GLY A 35 -10.23 12.09 1.88
N GLN A 36 -9.00 12.42 1.51
CA GLN A 36 -8.66 13.48 0.56
C GLN A 36 -8.47 12.92 -0.85
N VAL A 37 -9.53 12.89 -1.62
CA VAL A 37 -9.48 12.37 -3.01
C VAL A 37 -9.33 13.52 -3.99
N ALA A 38 -8.21 13.57 -4.71
CA ALA A 38 -8.02 14.50 -5.81
C ALA A 38 -8.94 14.12 -6.99
N GLN A 39 -9.55 15.11 -7.63
CA GLN A 39 -10.46 14.88 -8.76
C GLN A 39 -9.77 14.15 -9.93
N SER A 40 -8.50 14.42 -10.18
CA SER A 40 -7.70 13.80 -11.24
C SER A 40 -7.19 12.39 -10.92
N LEU A 41 -7.32 11.92 -9.67
CA LEU A 41 -6.74 10.64 -9.25
C LEU A 41 -7.32 9.45 -10.02
N LEU A 42 -8.61 9.45 -10.31
CA LEU A 42 -9.26 8.37 -11.05
C LEU A 42 -8.78 8.30 -12.51
N ASP A 43 -8.58 9.46 -13.15
CA ASP A 43 -8.09 9.51 -14.54
C ASP A 43 -6.62 9.08 -14.62
N GLN A 44 -5.80 9.48 -13.64
CA GLN A 44 -4.44 8.98 -13.52
C GLN A 44 -4.42 7.46 -13.29
N LEU A 45 -5.30 6.95 -12.43
CA LEU A 45 -5.43 5.51 -12.18
C LEU A 45 -5.78 4.75 -13.46
N ARG A 46 -6.74 5.24 -14.25
CA ARG A 46 -7.09 4.67 -15.57
C ARG A 46 -5.91 4.69 -16.54
N SER A 47 -5.12 5.77 -16.53
CA SER A 47 -3.95 5.88 -17.42
C SER A 47 -2.86 4.86 -17.12
N CYS A 48 -2.77 4.37 -15.89
CA CYS A 48 -1.83 3.32 -15.49
C CYS A 48 -2.22 1.94 -16.02
N ARG A 49 -3.48 1.72 -16.43
CA ARG A 49 -4.03 0.42 -16.86
C ARG A 49 -3.65 -0.72 -15.90
N PRO A 50 -3.87 -0.58 -14.59
CA PRO A 50 -3.44 -1.59 -13.64
C PRO A 50 -4.29 -2.86 -13.77
N GLU A 51 -3.68 -4.01 -13.51
CA GLU A 51 -4.37 -5.30 -13.36
C GLU A 51 -4.75 -5.54 -11.88
N LEU A 52 -4.15 -4.77 -10.96
CA LEU A 52 -4.42 -4.79 -9.53
C LEU A 52 -4.27 -3.40 -8.93
N ILE A 53 -5.18 -3.02 -8.04
CA ILE A 53 -5.08 -1.81 -7.22
C ILE A 53 -4.80 -2.25 -5.79
N ALA A 54 -3.60 -1.89 -5.29
CA ALA A 54 -3.18 -2.11 -3.92
C ALA A 54 -3.45 -0.86 -3.08
N VAL A 55 -4.26 -0.99 -2.03
CA VAL A 55 -4.57 0.10 -1.09
C VAL A 55 -3.96 -0.23 0.26
N THR A 56 -2.86 0.45 0.60
CA THR A 56 -2.02 0.09 1.75
C THR A 56 -2.28 0.96 2.98
N GLY A 57 -3.55 1.11 3.35
CA GLY A 57 -3.97 1.69 4.63
C GLY A 57 -4.13 3.21 4.65
N ASP A 58 -4.57 3.69 5.79
CA ASP A 58 -4.87 5.10 6.08
C ASP A 58 -5.78 5.74 5.02
N LEU A 59 -6.82 4.99 4.68
CA LEU A 59 -7.85 5.42 3.74
C LEU A 59 -8.71 6.55 4.33
N ILE A 60 -8.95 6.50 5.65
CA ILE A 60 -9.87 7.38 6.37
C ILE A 60 -9.29 7.77 7.72
N ASP A 61 -9.46 9.03 8.13
CA ASP A 61 -9.10 9.47 9.49
C ASP A 61 -10.26 9.28 10.48
N SER A 62 -11.31 10.12 10.39
CA SER A 62 -12.37 10.07 11.40
C SER A 62 -13.74 10.62 10.93
N GLY A 63 -13.79 11.32 9.82
CA GLY A 63 -14.99 12.02 9.37
C GLY A 63 -15.98 11.16 8.59
N LYS A 64 -17.30 11.39 8.77
CA LYS A 64 -18.32 10.72 7.94
C LYS A 64 -18.22 11.12 6.47
N SER A 65 -17.90 12.38 6.18
CA SER A 65 -17.69 12.90 4.82
C SER A 65 -16.45 12.28 4.17
N GLU A 66 -15.38 12.09 4.92
CA GLU A 66 -14.15 11.43 4.47
C GLU A 66 -14.42 9.96 4.11
N THR A 67 -15.19 9.27 4.96
CA THR A 67 -15.62 7.89 4.68
C THR A 67 -16.43 7.79 3.39
N ALA A 68 -17.39 8.69 3.19
CA ALA A 68 -18.20 8.69 1.98
C ALA A 68 -17.37 8.98 0.72
N ALA A 69 -16.43 9.93 0.79
CA ALA A 69 -15.51 10.25 -0.32
C ALA A 69 -14.61 9.07 -0.67
N ALA A 70 -14.02 8.42 0.33
CA ALA A 70 -13.17 7.25 0.13
C ALA A 70 -13.91 6.06 -0.46
N LEU A 71 -15.12 5.75 0.04
CA LEU A 71 -15.96 4.67 -0.50
C LEU A 71 -16.42 4.98 -1.93
N SER A 72 -16.76 6.23 -2.22
CA SER A 72 -17.12 6.67 -3.58
C SER A 72 -15.95 6.53 -4.54
N PHE A 73 -14.75 6.92 -4.12
CA PHE A 73 -13.54 6.73 -4.91
C PHE A 73 -13.28 5.26 -5.21
N LEU A 74 -13.31 4.39 -4.19
CA LEU A 74 -13.05 2.96 -4.38
C LEU A 74 -14.11 2.28 -5.25
N ARG A 75 -15.38 2.70 -5.18
CA ARG A 75 -16.42 2.25 -6.12
C ARG A 75 -16.02 2.52 -7.56
N ASN A 76 -15.50 3.71 -7.84
CA ASN A 76 -15.04 4.07 -9.18
C ASN A 76 -13.72 3.36 -9.53
N ALA A 77 -12.80 3.19 -8.60
CA ALA A 77 -11.54 2.47 -8.80
C ALA A 77 -11.78 0.99 -9.18
N LEU A 78 -12.79 0.34 -8.60
CA LEU A 78 -13.21 -1.02 -8.94
C LEU A 78 -13.68 -1.18 -10.39
N THR A 79 -14.07 -0.09 -11.08
CA THR A 79 -14.35 -0.14 -12.54
C THR A 79 -13.07 -0.17 -13.37
N VAL A 80 -11.91 0.09 -12.77
CA VAL A 80 -10.59 0.07 -13.43
C VAL A 80 -9.92 -1.28 -13.25
N ALA A 81 -9.80 -1.76 -12.00
CA ALA A 81 -9.21 -3.05 -11.67
C ALA A 81 -9.67 -3.56 -10.30
N PRO A 82 -9.48 -4.86 -9.97
CA PRO A 82 -9.70 -5.38 -8.63
C PRO A 82 -8.91 -4.62 -7.58
N CYS A 83 -9.58 -4.25 -6.46
CA CYS A 83 -8.99 -3.51 -5.36
C CYS A 83 -8.75 -4.43 -4.15
N PHE A 84 -7.53 -4.40 -3.63
CA PHE A 84 -7.12 -5.10 -2.42
C PHE A 84 -6.70 -4.08 -1.37
N PHE A 85 -7.23 -4.21 -0.16
CA PHE A 85 -7.03 -3.24 0.92
C PHE A 85 -6.48 -3.92 2.17
N VAL A 86 -5.51 -3.29 2.80
CA VAL A 86 -5.06 -3.58 4.17
C VAL A 86 -5.27 -2.35 5.04
N PRO A 87 -5.73 -2.49 6.30
CA PRO A 87 -5.93 -1.34 7.17
C PRO A 87 -4.60 -0.82 7.74
N GLY A 88 -4.50 0.51 7.84
CA GLY A 88 -3.41 1.22 8.47
C GLY A 88 -3.66 1.55 9.95
N ASN A 89 -2.82 2.41 10.50
CA ASN A 89 -2.91 2.79 11.91
C ASN A 89 -4.08 3.74 12.22
N HIS A 90 -4.57 4.46 11.23
CA HIS A 90 -5.78 5.27 11.40
C HIS A 90 -6.99 4.36 11.53
N GLU A 91 -7.15 3.36 10.67
CA GLU A 91 -8.22 2.37 10.78
C GLU A 91 -8.20 1.63 12.12
N SER A 92 -7.02 1.29 12.66
CA SER A 92 -6.90 0.58 13.94
C SER A 92 -7.43 1.36 15.16
N ARG A 93 -7.49 2.68 15.03
CA ARG A 93 -7.96 3.60 16.09
C ARG A 93 -9.42 4.02 15.90
N LEU A 94 -10.06 3.64 14.79
CA LEU A 94 -11.43 4.05 14.47
C LEU A 94 -12.45 3.06 15.04
N PRO A 95 -13.30 3.45 16.02
CA PRO A 95 -14.40 2.59 16.49
C PRO A 95 -15.37 2.19 15.38
N ALA A 96 -15.48 3.03 14.34
CA ALA A 96 -16.35 2.78 13.19
C ALA A 96 -15.73 1.80 12.16
N TYR A 97 -14.48 1.41 12.31
CA TYR A 97 -13.77 0.57 11.32
C TYR A 97 -14.52 -0.72 10.94
N PRO A 98 -15.15 -1.48 11.86
CA PRO A 98 -15.91 -2.67 11.45
C PRO A 98 -17.03 -2.38 10.44
N ARG A 99 -17.68 -1.22 10.54
CA ARG A 99 -18.71 -0.78 9.57
C ARG A 99 -18.08 -0.37 8.24
N ILE A 100 -16.94 0.31 8.30
CA ILE A 100 -16.18 0.71 7.10
C ILE A 100 -15.71 -0.52 6.35
N ARG A 101 -15.13 -1.49 7.04
CA ARG A 101 -14.73 -2.79 6.48
C ARG A 101 -15.89 -3.50 5.78
N ALA A 102 -17.03 -3.60 6.44
CA ALA A 102 -18.22 -4.20 5.84
C ALA A 102 -18.68 -3.43 4.59
N GLY A 103 -18.58 -2.09 4.61
CA GLY A 103 -18.86 -1.24 3.45
C GLY A 103 -17.91 -1.51 2.28
N LEU A 104 -16.60 -1.63 2.54
CA LEU A 104 -15.59 -1.97 1.54
C LEU A 104 -15.86 -3.34 0.90
N GLN A 105 -16.14 -4.35 1.72
CA GLN A 105 -16.47 -5.70 1.25
C GLN A 105 -17.75 -5.72 0.42
N LYS A 106 -18.79 -4.97 0.82
CA LYS A 106 -20.04 -4.84 0.06
C LYS A 106 -19.84 -4.16 -1.30
N LEU A 107 -18.86 -3.27 -1.43
CA LEU A 107 -18.48 -2.66 -2.70
C LEU A 107 -17.73 -3.64 -3.63
N GLY A 108 -17.17 -4.75 -3.11
CA GLY A 108 -16.33 -5.69 -3.85
C GLY A 108 -14.83 -5.51 -3.61
N VAL A 109 -14.41 -4.65 -2.68
CA VAL A 109 -13.01 -4.55 -2.27
C VAL A 109 -12.63 -5.79 -1.47
N THR A 110 -11.51 -6.43 -1.83
CA THR A 110 -10.96 -7.53 -1.06
C THR A 110 -10.14 -6.99 0.11
N VAL A 111 -10.69 -7.11 1.31
CA VAL A 111 -10.01 -6.68 2.55
C VAL A 111 -9.11 -7.81 3.04
N LEU A 112 -7.81 -7.55 3.14
CA LEU A 112 -6.78 -8.50 3.55
C LEU A 112 -6.28 -8.16 4.96
N GLU A 113 -6.95 -8.70 5.97
CA GLU A 113 -6.54 -8.59 7.38
C GLU A 113 -5.93 -9.91 7.82
N ASP A 114 -4.59 -9.97 7.90
CA ASP A 114 -3.82 -11.15 8.30
C ASP A 114 -4.18 -12.40 7.51
N ARG A 115 -4.42 -12.24 6.21
CA ARG A 115 -4.81 -13.34 5.32
C ARG A 115 -4.17 -13.20 3.94
N ALA A 116 -4.17 -14.31 3.22
CA ALA A 116 -3.65 -14.40 1.87
C ALA A 116 -4.73 -14.86 0.89
N VAL A 117 -4.57 -14.44 -0.36
CA VAL A 117 -5.33 -14.94 -1.51
C VAL A 117 -4.38 -15.33 -2.63
N SER A 118 -4.80 -16.22 -3.50
CA SER A 118 -4.07 -16.57 -4.71
C SER A 118 -4.49 -15.66 -5.86
N LEU A 119 -3.52 -15.09 -6.56
CA LEU A 119 -3.73 -14.43 -7.84
C LEU A 119 -3.30 -15.37 -8.94
N HIS A 120 -4.18 -15.57 -9.92
CA HIS A 120 -3.93 -16.46 -11.06
C HIS A 120 -3.79 -15.64 -12.34
N ARG A 121 -2.81 -16.00 -13.17
CA ARG A 121 -2.64 -15.47 -14.52
C ARG A 121 -2.21 -16.63 -15.43
N GLY A 122 -3.11 -17.07 -16.30
CA GLY A 122 -2.93 -18.33 -17.03
C GLY A 122 -2.82 -19.51 -16.07
N SER A 123 -1.78 -20.33 -16.22
CA SER A 123 -1.47 -21.44 -15.33
C SER A 123 -0.63 -21.07 -14.11
N SER A 124 -0.15 -19.82 -14.05
CA SER A 124 0.72 -19.34 -12.96
C SER A 124 -0.08 -18.76 -11.81
N GLU A 125 0.51 -18.85 -10.62
CA GLU A 125 -0.07 -18.34 -9.38
C GLU A 125 1.00 -17.59 -8.56
N LEU A 126 0.62 -16.47 -7.96
CA LEU A 126 1.36 -15.85 -6.87
C LEU A 126 0.47 -15.67 -5.65
N ARG A 127 1.08 -15.52 -4.48
CA ARG A 127 0.37 -15.28 -3.23
C ARG A 127 0.35 -13.79 -2.93
N LEU A 128 -0.86 -13.22 -2.86
CA LEU A 128 -1.08 -11.88 -2.35
C LEU A 128 -1.41 -11.95 -0.86
N LEU A 129 -0.50 -11.45 -0.04
CA LEU A 129 -0.60 -11.42 1.41
C LEU A 129 -1.06 -10.04 1.87
N GLY A 130 -1.81 -9.96 2.96
CA GLY A 130 -2.15 -8.70 3.59
C GLY A 130 -2.03 -8.78 5.10
N LEU A 131 -1.36 -7.80 5.68
CA LEU A 131 -1.21 -7.63 7.12
C LEU A 131 -2.01 -6.43 7.61
N ALA A 132 -2.80 -6.63 8.66
CA ALA A 132 -3.39 -5.52 9.39
C ALA A 132 -2.33 -4.81 10.24
N ASP A 133 -2.47 -3.49 10.41
CA ASP A 133 -1.54 -2.67 11.20
C ASP A 133 -1.34 -3.22 12.62
N PRO A 134 -0.12 -3.13 13.19
CA PRO A 134 0.13 -3.56 14.56
C PRO A 134 -0.65 -2.76 15.62
N GLY A 135 -1.28 -1.64 15.25
CA GLY A 135 -2.22 -0.93 16.11
C GLY A 135 -3.49 -1.71 16.46
N PHE A 136 -3.82 -2.77 15.71
CA PHE A 136 -4.90 -3.69 16.08
C PHE A 136 -4.52 -4.62 17.22
N PRO A 137 -5.51 -5.20 17.98
CA PRO A 137 -5.25 -6.09 19.10
C PRO A 137 -4.26 -7.21 18.76
N GLY A 138 -3.32 -7.47 19.66
CA GLY A 138 -2.25 -8.45 19.49
C GLY A 138 -0.96 -7.91 18.89
N GLY A 139 -0.97 -6.66 18.40
CA GLY A 139 0.22 -5.91 18.06
C GLY A 139 1.14 -6.59 17.04
N GLU A 140 2.42 -6.30 17.13
CA GLU A 140 3.48 -6.85 16.29
C GLU A 140 3.55 -8.38 16.36
N ALA A 141 3.36 -8.96 17.54
CA ALA A 141 3.38 -10.42 17.72
C ALA A 141 2.26 -11.13 16.95
N ARG A 142 1.06 -10.50 16.80
CA ARG A 142 0.00 -11.02 15.95
C ARG A 142 0.42 -10.93 14.48
N MET A 143 0.95 -9.78 14.07
CA MET A 143 1.38 -9.51 12.69
C MET A 143 2.47 -10.51 12.26
N GLU A 144 3.46 -10.78 13.13
CA GLU A 144 4.51 -11.76 12.85
C GLU A 144 3.97 -13.19 12.75
N ARG A 145 3.07 -13.60 13.65
CA ARG A 145 2.42 -14.92 13.56
C ARG A 145 1.61 -15.09 12.27
N ALA A 146 0.87 -14.05 11.88
CA ALA A 146 0.09 -14.07 10.65
C ALA A 146 1.00 -14.20 9.41
N LEU A 147 2.08 -13.41 9.36
CA LEU A 147 3.05 -13.47 8.28
C LEU A 147 3.68 -14.87 8.17
N LYS A 148 4.15 -15.42 9.30
CA LYS A 148 4.69 -16.78 9.37
C LYS A 148 3.72 -17.83 8.83
N ALA A 149 2.45 -17.75 9.22
CA ALA A 149 1.43 -18.67 8.77
C ALA A 149 1.14 -18.57 7.25
N MET A 150 1.20 -17.35 6.69
CA MET A 150 0.96 -17.10 5.27
C MET A 150 2.15 -17.47 4.36
N CYS A 151 3.38 -17.45 4.89
CA CYS A 151 4.61 -17.70 4.12
C CYS A 151 5.01 -19.20 4.04
N GLY A 152 4.17 -20.13 4.47
CA GLY A 152 4.48 -21.56 4.57
C GLY A 152 4.54 -22.36 3.25
N ASN A 153 4.66 -21.71 2.08
CA ASN A 153 4.80 -22.36 0.78
C ASN A 153 5.84 -21.68 -0.10
N ASP A 154 6.31 -22.34 -1.16
CA ASP A 154 7.38 -21.89 -2.06
C ASP A 154 6.87 -21.00 -3.22
N ARG A 155 5.72 -20.34 -3.07
CA ARG A 155 5.17 -19.45 -4.10
C ARG A 155 5.67 -18.04 -3.93
N PHE A 156 5.80 -17.30 -5.03
CA PHE A 156 6.10 -15.87 -5.00
C PHE A 156 5.08 -15.10 -4.14
N ARG A 157 5.56 -14.26 -3.24
CA ARG A 157 4.78 -13.52 -2.25
C ARG A 157 4.82 -12.03 -2.53
N LEU A 158 3.66 -11.46 -2.81
CA LEU A 158 3.41 -10.03 -2.85
C LEU A 158 2.68 -9.65 -1.56
N LEU A 159 3.29 -8.83 -0.72
CA LEU A 159 2.73 -8.38 0.56
C LEU A 159 2.20 -6.95 0.47
N LEU A 160 0.97 -6.75 0.92
CA LEU A 160 0.45 -5.43 1.27
C LEU A 160 0.57 -5.26 2.79
N SER A 161 1.27 -4.22 3.22
CA SER A 161 1.38 -3.82 4.62
C SER A 161 1.54 -2.32 4.73
N HIS A 162 0.86 -1.71 5.70
CA HIS A 162 0.93 -0.26 5.85
C HIS A 162 2.31 0.23 6.28
N ARG A 163 3.01 -0.54 7.14
CA ARG A 163 4.23 -0.16 7.85
C ARG A 163 5.53 -0.58 7.14
N PRO A 164 6.30 0.35 6.54
CA PRO A 164 7.57 0.02 5.89
C PRO A 164 8.69 -0.33 6.87
N GLU A 165 8.62 0.13 8.13
CA GLU A 165 9.65 -0.10 9.14
C GLU A 165 9.82 -1.57 9.54
N TYR A 166 8.84 -2.41 9.24
CA TYR A 166 8.93 -3.85 9.44
C TYR A 166 9.54 -4.61 8.25
N PHE A 167 10.09 -3.91 7.26
CA PHE A 167 10.69 -4.54 6.08
C PHE A 167 11.73 -5.64 6.41
N PRO A 168 12.63 -5.48 7.43
CA PRO A 168 13.54 -6.55 7.80
C PRO A 168 12.81 -7.84 8.26
N MET A 169 11.65 -7.71 8.90
CA MET A 169 10.82 -8.85 9.25
C MET A 169 10.22 -9.50 7.99
N TYR A 170 9.69 -8.72 7.06
CA TYR A 170 9.12 -9.25 5.82
C TYR A 170 10.15 -10.00 5.00
N ALA A 171 11.37 -9.44 4.86
CA ALA A 171 12.50 -10.07 4.19
C ALA A 171 12.93 -11.39 4.87
N ARG A 172 12.98 -11.42 6.20
CA ARG A 172 13.31 -12.64 6.99
C ARG A 172 12.32 -13.79 6.73
N TYR A 173 11.06 -13.48 6.46
CA TYR A 173 10.04 -14.48 6.09
C TYR A 173 9.97 -14.75 4.59
N GLY A 174 10.92 -14.24 3.80
CA GLY A 174 11.06 -14.53 2.37
C GLY A 174 9.99 -13.88 1.50
N VAL A 175 9.47 -12.70 1.88
CA VAL A 175 8.56 -11.93 1.03
C VAL A 175 9.38 -11.29 -0.09
N GLU A 176 9.03 -11.58 -1.35
CA GLU A 176 9.78 -11.09 -2.50
C GLU A 176 9.46 -9.63 -2.84
N LEU A 177 8.19 -9.22 -2.72
CA LEU A 177 7.77 -7.83 -2.94
C LEU A 177 6.82 -7.36 -1.85
N THR A 178 7.13 -6.23 -1.23
CA THR A 178 6.25 -5.55 -0.27
C THR A 178 5.85 -4.18 -0.80
N LEU A 179 4.56 -3.84 -0.67
CA LEU A 179 4.00 -2.52 -0.96
C LEU A 179 3.52 -1.89 0.33
N SER A 180 3.98 -0.65 0.62
CA SER A 180 3.68 0.06 1.87
C SER A 180 3.39 1.55 1.67
N GLY A 181 2.85 2.18 2.72
CA GLY A 181 2.64 3.62 2.85
C GLY A 181 3.23 4.18 4.14
N HIS A 182 2.41 4.87 4.95
CA HIS A 182 2.67 5.33 6.32
C HIS A 182 3.74 6.41 6.48
N ALA A 183 4.83 6.34 5.73
CA ALA A 183 5.98 7.23 5.92
C ALA A 183 5.77 8.65 5.38
N HIS A 184 4.71 8.88 4.59
CA HIS A 184 4.38 10.17 3.97
C HIS A 184 5.57 10.85 3.27
N GLY A 185 6.46 10.06 2.66
CA GLY A 185 7.67 10.56 2.02
C GLY A 185 8.69 11.20 2.98
N GLY A 186 8.54 11.00 4.30
CA GLY A 186 9.37 11.65 5.31
C GLY A 186 9.08 13.13 5.49
N GLN A 187 7.91 13.61 5.08
CA GLN A 187 7.36 14.97 5.20
C GLN A 187 8.16 16.02 4.43
N ILE A 188 9.41 16.26 4.79
CA ILE A 188 10.33 17.22 4.15
C ILE A 188 11.43 16.44 3.45
N ARG A 189 11.59 16.67 2.15
CA ARG A 189 12.63 16.07 1.32
C ARG A 189 13.51 17.19 0.74
N LEU A 190 14.78 17.09 0.95
CA LEU A 190 15.79 18.00 0.40
C LEU A 190 16.77 17.20 -0.47
N PRO A 191 17.51 17.83 -1.39
CA PRO A 191 18.56 17.12 -2.11
C PRO A 191 19.51 16.41 -1.16
N GLY A 192 19.69 15.10 -1.34
CA GLY A 192 20.51 14.25 -0.46
C GLY A 192 19.85 13.79 0.85
N VAL A 193 18.63 14.24 1.18
CA VAL A 193 17.89 13.81 2.38
C VAL A 193 16.60 13.09 1.96
N ASN A 194 16.55 11.80 2.20
CA ASN A 194 15.41 10.92 1.80
C ASN A 194 14.12 11.18 2.60
N GLY A 195 14.12 12.07 3.54
CA GLY A 195 13.01 12.47 4.40
C GLY A 195 13.51 12.91 5.76
N LEU A 196 12.83 13.89 6.35
CA LEU A 196 13.24 14.42 7.66
C LEU A 196 12.65 13.62 8.81
N PHE A 197 11.37 13.23 8.70
CA PHE A 197 10.66 12.54 9.78
C PHE A 197 9.57 11.63 9.20
N ALA A 198 9.49 10.39 9.71
CA ALA A 198 8.37 9.50 9.43
C ALA A 198 7.83 8.86 10.73
N PRO A 199 6.50 8.67 10.83
CA PRO A 199 5.93 7.91 11.95
C PRO A 199 6.55 6.51 12.02
N GLY A 200 6.77 6.00 13.24
CA GLY A 200 7.37 4.68 13.46
C GLY A 200 8.89 4.61 13.24
N GLN A 201 9.49 5.57 12.53
CA GLN A 201 10.92 5.60 12.21
C GLN A 201 11.67 6.79 12.85
N GLY A 202 10.96 7.88 13.22
CA GLY A 202 11.57 9.08 13.77
C GLY A 202 12.25 9.96 12.71
N PHE A 203 13.34 10.63 13.13
CA PHE A 203 14.13 11.50 12.24
C PHE A 203 15.04 10.71 11.32
N PHE A 204 15.19 11.21 10.08
CA PHE A 204 15.97 10.59 9.02
C PHE A 204 15.57 9.14 8.73
N PRO A 205 14.28 8.91 8.37
CA PRO A 205 13.75 7.57 8.18
C PRO A 205 14.47 6.83 7.07
N LYS A 206 14.73 5.54 7.30
CA LYS A 206 15.38 4.66 6.32
C LYS A 206 14.46 4.40 5.12
N TRP A 207 13.15 4.19 5.37
CA TRP A 207 12.17 3.84 4.37
C TRP A 207 11.06 4.89 4.27
N ALA A 208 11.35 6.01 3.58
CA ALA A 208 10.44 7.15 3.50
C ALA A 208 9.58 7.18 2.23
N GLY A 209 10.10 6.69 1.12
CA GLY A 209 9.43 6.67 -0.18
C GLY A 209 10.38 6.25 -1.29
N GLY A 210 9.92 5.41 -2.22
CA GLY A 210 10.74 4.86 -3.28
C GLY A 210 10.92 3.35 -3.18
N VAL A 211 11.95 2.82 -3.82
CA VAL A 211 12.24 1.39 -3.92
C VAL A 211 13.47 1.05 -3.07
N TYR A 212 13.35 0.04 -2.23
CA TYR A 212 14.43 -0.47 -1.37
C TYR A 212 14.60 -1.96 -1.61
N ARG A 213 15.84 -2.45 -1.44
CA ARG A 213 16.17 -3.88 -1.61
C ARG A 213 16.98 -4.37 -0.43
N GLU A 214 16.67 -5.59 0.01
CA GLU A 214 17.42 -6.31 1.04
C GLU A 214 17.42 -7.80 0.68
N ALA A 215 18.58 -8.34 0.35
CA ALA A 215 18.73 -9.68 -0.22
C ALA A 215 17.83 -9.89 -1.45
N SER A 216 16.93 -10.88 -1.43
CA SER A 216 15.96 -11.16 -2.50
C SER A 216 14.65 -10.37 -2.37
N SER A 217 14.51 -9.58 -1.32
CA SER A 217 13.27 -8.84 -1.02
C SER A 217 13.33 -7.41 -1.54
N THR A 218 12.21 -6.94 -2.08
CA THR A 218 12.01 -5.56 -2.54
C THR A 218 10.86 -4.93 -1.75
N LEU A 219 11.06 -3.69 -1.31
CA LEU A 219 10.03 -2.86 -0.70
C LEU A 219 9.79 -1.63 -1.56
N ILE A 220 8.52 -1.34 -1.83
CA ILE A 220 8.10 -0.08 -2.47
C ILE A 220 7.25 0.69 -1.47
N VAL A 221 7.68 1.91 -1.14
CA VAL A 221 6.99 2.79 -0.20
C VAL A 221 6.38 3.96 -0.95
N SER A 222 5.06 4.11 -0.87
CA SER A 222 4.35 5.27 -1.38
C SER A 222 4.56 6.47 -0.46
N ARG A 223 4.68 7.65 -1.05
CA ARG A 223 4.67 8.93 -0.31
C ARG A 223 3.26 9.36 0.13
N GLY A 224 2.23 8.59 -0.26
CA GLY A 224 0.85 8.86 0.08
C GLY A 224 0.18 9.93 -0.76
N LEU A 225 -1.15 9.96 -0.71
CA LEU A 225 -2.02 10.80 -1.53
C LEU A 225 -2.58 12.02 -0.79
N SER A 226 -2.51 12.04 0.54
CA SER A 226 -2.99 13.19 1.31
C SER A 226 -1.92 14.26 1.53
N HIS A 227 -2.36 15.49 1.78
CA HIS A 227 -1.50 16.59 2.23
C HIS A 227 -1.26 16.58 3.75
N ARG A 228 -1.66 15.52 4.45
CA ARG A 228 -1.33 15.31 5.86
C ARG A 228 -0.07 14.47 6.00
N PRO A 229 0.81 14.80 6.95
CA PRO A 229 0.78 15.97 7.83
C PRO A 229 0.86 17.28 7.04
N PRO A 230 0.47 18.42 7.63
CA PRO A 230 0.27 19.67 6.88
C PRO A 230 1.56 20.24 6.23
N LEU A 231 2.73 19.71 6.60
CA LEU A 231 4.01 20.18 6.09
C LEU A 231 4.62 19.17 5.13
N ARG A 232 4.50 19.43 3.81
CA ARG A 232 5.21 18.69 2.76
C ARG A 232 6.07 19.68 1.96
N ILE A 233 7.40 19.57 2.07
CA ILE A 233 8.38 20.39 1.33
C ILE A 233 9.21 19.46 0.45
N GLY A 234 9.30 19.74 -0.86
CA GLY A 234 10.01 18.87 -1.81
C GLY A 234 9.44 17.45 -1.92
N ASN A 235 8.21 17.25 -1.44
CA ASN A 235 7.60 15.94 -1.23
C ASN A 235 6.14 15.95 -1.72
N PRO A 236 5.89 15.96 -3.03
CA PRO A 236 4.53 15.93 -3.58
C PRO A 236 3.84 14.62 -3.24
N THR A 237 2.50 14.66 -3.15
CA THR A 237 1.66 13.47 -3.11
C THR A 237 1.84 12.64 -4.39
N GLU A 238 1.68 11.31 -4.32
CA GLU A 238 1.88 10.46 -5.48
C GLU A 238 0.89 9.31 -5.60
N LEU A 239 0.56 8.99 -6.84
CA LEU A 239 0.07 7.68 -7.26
C LEU A 239 1.28 6.89 -7.78
N VAL A 240 1.46 5.67 -7.31
CA VAL A 240 2.57 4.82 -7.78
C VAL A 240 2.04 3.76 -8.76
N SER A 241 2.63 3.71 -9.95
CA SER A 241 2.41 2.66 -10.96
C SER A 241 3.62 1.74 -10.99
N ILE A 242 3.41 0.45 -10.84
CA ILE A 242 4.47 -0.55 -10.75
C ILE A 242 4.25 -1.57 -11.87
N THR A 243 5.30 -1.85 -12.65
CA THR A 243 5.31 -2.97 -13.60
C THR A 243 6.33 -4.00 -13.11
N LEU A 244 5.89 -5.25 -12.99
CA LEU A 244 6.73 -6.36 -12.54
C LEU A 244 7.44 -7.00 -13.74
N HIS A 245 8.73 -7.36 -13.57
CA HIS A 245 9.55 -8.04 -14.57
C HIS A 245 10.33 -9.21 -13.97
N ILE A 246 10.61 -10.22 -14.79
CA ILE A 246 11.54 -11.34 -14.49
C ILE A 246 13.00 -10.96 -14.69
#